data_028336fa40fc5fe514838edb5e8f1a19
#
_entry.id   028336fa40fc5fe514838edb5e8f1a19
#
_cell.length_a   1.000
_cell.length_b   1.000
_cell.length_c   1.000
_cell.angle_alpha   90.00
_cell.angle_beta   90.00
_cell.angle_gamma   90.00
#
_symmetry.space_group_name_H-M   'P 1'
#
loop_
_entity.id
_entity.type
_entity.pdbx_description
1 polymer ?
#
loop_
_entity_poly.entity_id
_entity_poly.type
_entity_poly.pdbx_seq_one_letter_code
_entity_poly.pdbx_strand_id
1 'polypeptide(L)'
;MGLFNFFRRNETFEFNGEELTINDDKWTYEYVFDTSNPDERKVVDLLKSCRTKIESLRALKFAYVNDLYNIDVDRLTSAVDDIEKTCLLLGKYKPVFSNVFSENIKMLEDTDEILDVIKQSLIKEEEDVTNKIADDIIGTQSYV
;
A
#
# COMPACT_ATOMS: atom_id res chain seq x y z
N MET A 1 11.84 -6.01 -12.96
CA MET A 1 13.21 -5.78 -12.53
C MET A 1 13.29 -5.77 -11.01
N GLY A 2 13.52 -6.95 -10.44
CA GLY A 2 13.54 -7.14 -9.00
C GLY A 2 14.63 -6.35 -8.27
N LEU A 3 15.72 -6.04 -8.95
CA LEU A 3 16.84 -5.32 -8.35
C LEU A 3 16.48 -3.87 -8.06
N PHE A 4 15.76 -3.20 -8.95
CA PHE A 4 15.30 -1.84 -8.74
C PHE A 4 14.25 -1.76 -7.64
N ASN A 5 13.32 -2.69 -7.61
CA ASN A 5 12.31 -2.75 -6.55
C ASN A 5 12.94 -2.97 -5.18
N PHE A 6 14.03 -3.73 -5.12
CA PHE A 6 14.79 -3.94 -3.90
C PHE A 6 15.36 -2.65 -3.33
N PHE A 7 15.93 -1.77 -4.17
CA PHE A 7 16.52 -0.51 -3.74
C PHE A 7 15.49 0.58 -3.45
N ARG A 8 14.25 0.40 -3.89
CA ARG A 8 13.15 1.35 -3.67
C ARG A 8 12.35 1.05 -2.40
N ARG A 9 12.87 0.23 -1.49
CA ARG A 9 12.20 -0.15 -0.24
C ARG A 9 11.90 1.01 0.69
N ASN A 10 12.65 2.10 0.58
CA ASN A 10 12.46 3.26 1.43
C ASN A 10 11.41 4.23 0.89
N GLU A 11 10.88 3.95 -0.31
CA GLU A 11 9.78 4.72 -0.84
C GLU A 11 8.50 4.36 -0.10
N THR A 12 7.82 5.37 0.39
CA THR A 12 6.56 5.22 1.10
C THR A 12 5.55 6.21 0.61
N PHE A 13 4.27 5.89 0.76
CA PHE A 13 3.23 6.87 0.55
C PHE A 13 2.38 7.02 1.81
N GLU A 14 1.89 8.22 2.02
CA GLU A 14 0.93 8.52 3.06
C GLU A 14 -0.26 9.24 2.44
N PHE A 15 -1.44 8.76 2.76
CA PHE A 15 -2.68 9.37 2.31
C PHE A 15 -3.49 9.83 3.52
N ASN A 16 -3.70 11.12 3.64
CA ASN A 16 -4.42 11.71 4.74
C ASN A 16 -5.68 12.43 4.23
N GLY A 17 -6.74 11.64 4.01
CA GLY A 17 -7.99 12.17 3.48
C GLY A 17 -7.86 12.57 2.01
N GLU A 18 -7.76 13.86 1.73
CA GLU A 18 -7.68 14.38 0.36
C GLU A 18 -6.26 14.78 -0.04
N GLU A 19 -5.26 14.44 0.79
CA GLU A 19 -3.86 14.75 0.54
C GLU A 19 -3.05 13.47 0.38
N LEU A 20 -2.16 13.47 -0.61
CA LEU A 20 -1.23 12.38 -0.86
C LEU A 20 0.19 12.86 -0.67
N THR A 21 0.96 12.17 0.15
CA THR A 21 2.39 12.39 0.33
C THR A 21 3.15 11.14 -0.06
N ILE A 22 4.12 11.30 -0.95
CA ILE A 22 5.00 10.23 -1.39
C ILE A 22 6.42 10.61 -1.00
N ASN A 23 7.04 9.80 -0.16
CA ASN A 23 8.42 9.99 0.29
C ASN A 23 9.33 8.97 -0.38
N ASP A 24 10.44 9.45 -0.95
CA ASP A 24 11.55 8.60 -1.33
C ASP A 24 12.85 9.10 -0.68
N ASP A 25 13.98 8.48 -0.96
CA ASP A 25 15.26 8.83 -0.36
C ASP A 25 15.72 10.26 -0.67
N LYS A 26 15.18 10.88 -1.71
CA LYS A 26 15.64 12.17 -2.22
C LYS A 26 14.60 13.27 -2.10
N TRP A 27 13.32 12.91 -2.23
CA TRP A 27 12.24 13.90 -2.38
C TRP A 27 11.00 13.51 -1.59
N THR A 28 10.21 14.52 -1.30
CA THR A 28 8.86 14.36 -0.80
C THR A 28 7.91 15.07 -1.76
N TYR A 29 6.93 14.33 -2.26
CA TYR A 29 5.90 14.86 -3.12
C TYR A 29 4.60 14.97 -2.34
N GLU A 30 4.02 16.16 -2.32
CA GLU A 30 2.75 16.41 -1.66
C GLU A 30 1.74 16.92 -2.68
N TYR A 31 0.54 16.38 -2.63
CA TYR A 31 -0.53 16.81 -3.52
C TYR A 31 -1.88 16.83 -2.80
N VAL A 32 -2.60 17.96 -2.93
CA VAL A 32 -3.96 18.12 -2.43
C VAL A 32 -4.93 17.96 -3.58
N PHE A 33 -5.85 17.02 -3.45
CA PHE A 33 -6.82 16.71 -4.52
C PHE A 33 -8.01 17.65 -4.49
N ASP A 34 -8.45 18.08 -5.67
CA ASP A 34 -9.72 18.79 -5.86
C ASP A 34 -10.84 17.77 -6.06
N THR A 35 -11.59 17.49 -5.00
CA THR A 35 -12.65 16.48 -5.02
C THR A 35 -13.89 16.91 -5.81
N SER A 36 -13.97 18.15 -6.27
CA SER A 36 -15.01 18.57 -7.21
C SER A 36 -14.76 18.07 -8.64
N ASN A 37 -13.50 17.69 -8.96
CA ASN A 37 -13.14 17.10 -10.25
C ASN A 37 -13.43 15.59 -10.20
N PRO A 38 -14.21 15.04 -11.17
CA PRO A 38 -14.58 13.62 -11.15
C PRO A 38 -13.40 12.66 -11.19
N ASP A 39 -12.33 12.96 -11.93
CA ASP A 39 -11.15 12.08 -12.01
C ASP A 39 -10.36 12.11 -10.71
N GLU A 40 -10.15 13.28 -10.13
CA GLU A 40 -9.49 13.40 -8.83
C GLU A 40 -10.30 12.72 -7.73
N ARG A 41 -11.62 12.80 -7.80
CA ARG A 41 -12.51 12.09 -6.86
C ARG A 41 -12.31 10.58 -6.93
N LYS A 42 -12.20 10.01 -8.13
CA LYS A 42 -11.94 8.58 -8.31
C LYS A 42 -10.59 8.18 -7.72
N VAL A 43 -9.56 8.99 -7.92
CA VAL A 43 -8.24 8.76 -7.33
C VAL A 43 -8.31 8.79 -5.81
N VAL A 44 -8.96 9.78 -5.23
CA VAL A 44 -9.15 9.89 -3.78
C VAL A 44 -9.86 8.67 -3.21
N ASP A 45 -10.96 8.25 -3.84
CA ASP A 45 -11.72 7.09 -3.37
C ASP A 45 -10.88 5.81 -3.39
N LEU A 46 -10.08 5.63 -4.43
CA LEU A 46 -9.19 4.46 -4.53
C LEU A 46 -8.06 4.51 -3.50
N LEU A 47 -7.46 5.69 -3.29
CA LEU A 47 -6.43 5.86 -2.26
C LEU A 47 -6.98 5.65 -0.84
N LYS A 48 -8.19 6.08 -0.57
CA LYS A 48 -8.86 5.79 0.71
C LYS A 48 -9.05 4.29 0.91
N SER A 49 -9.42 3.58 -0.15
CA SER A 49 -9.52 2.12 -0.11
C SER A 49 -8.16 1.47 0.20
N CYS A 50 -7.09 1.93 -0.44
CA CYS A 50 -5.73 1.44 -0.16
C CYS A 50 -5.33 1.66 1.30
N ARG A 51 -5.59 2.85 1.82
CA ARG A 51 -5.30 3.18 3.22
C ARG A 51 -6.05 2.28 4.18
N THR A 52 -7.33 2.05 3.93
CA THR A 52 -8.15 1.16 4.77
C THR A 52 -7.57 -0.25 4.82
N LYS A 53 -7.07 -0.75 3.69
CA LYS A 53 -6.47 -2.08 3.62
C LYS A 53 -5.15 -2.15 4.38
N ILE A 54 -4.32 -1.12 4.28
CA ILE A 54 -3.07 -1.01 5.06
C ILE A 54 -3.39 -1.00 6.56
N GLU A 55 -4.35 -0.21 6.97
CA GLU A 55 -4.77 -0.12 8.37
C GLU A 55 -5.33 -1.45 8.88
N SER A 56 -6.08 -2.17 8.06
CA SER A 56 -6.58 -3.52 8.39
C SER A 56 -5.44 -4.51 8.61
N LEU A 57 -4.42 -4.49 7.77
CA LEU A 57 -3.25 -5.35 7.92
C LEU A 57 -2.46 -5.00 9.18
N ARG A 58 -2.27 -3.73 9.47
CA ARG A 58 -1.61 -3.27 10.70
C ARG A 58 -2.38 -3.69 11.94
N ALA A 59 -3.70 -3.62 11.90
CA ALA A 59 -4.56 -4.07 12.99
C ALA A 59 -4.45 -5.58 13.21
N LEU A 60 -4.39 -6.38 12.14
CA LEU A 60 -4.16 -7.82 12.24
C LEU A 60 -2.81 -8.14 12.85
N LYS A 61 -1.76 -7.46 12.42
CA LYS A 61 -0.43 -7.61 12.99
C LYS A 61 -0.40 -7.27 14.49
N PHE A 62 -1.01 -6.17 14.85
CA PHE A 62 -1.12 -5.73 16.25
C PHE A 62 -1.86 -6.76 17.10
N ALA A 63 -2.99 -7.25 16.63
CA ALA A 63 -3.77 -8.28 17.33
C ALA A 63 -2.97 -9.57 17.48
N TYR A 64 -2.26 -9.99 16.45
CA TYR A 64 -1.42 -11.18 16.50
C TYR A 64 -0.27 -11.03 17.49
N VAL A 65 0.40 -9.88 17.51
CA VAL A 65 1.52 -9.63 18.45
C VAL A 65 1.04 -9.66 19.91
N ASN A 66 -0.17 -9.18 20.17
CA ASN A 66 -0.73 -9.14 21.51
C ASN A 66 -1.39 -10.45 21.94
N ASP A 67 -1.78 -11.31 20.99
CA ASP A 67 -2.36 -12.63 21.26
C ASP A 67 -1.84 -13.64 20.23
N LEU A 68 -0.66 -14.18 20.49
CA LEU A 68 0.05 -15.09 19.59
C LEU A 68 -0.69 -16.40 19.31
N TYR A 69 -1.64 -16.78 20.18
CA TYR A 69 -2.33 -18.07 20.08
C TYR A 69 -3.67 -17.99 19.40
N ASN A 70 -4.11 -16.80 19.06
CA ASN A 70 -5.46 -16.59 18.54
C ASN A 70 -5.43 -15.79 17.23
N ILE A 71 -4.78 -16.37 16.23
CA ILE A 71 -4.75 -15.75 14.92
C ILE A 71 -6.00 -16.13 14.12
N ASP A 72 -6.62 -15.13 13.50
CA ASP A 72 -7.71 -15.33 12.58
C ASP A 72 -7.16 -15.50 11.16
N VAL A 73 -6.95 -16.77 10.78
CA VAL A 73 -6.42 -17.12 9.45
C VAL A 73 -7.33 -16.68 8.33
N ASP A 74 -8.64 -16.75 8.53
CA ASP A 74 -9.62 -16.33 7.52
C ASP A 74 -9.55 -14.83 7.26
N ARG A 75 -9.40 -14.03 8.30
CA ARG A 75 -9.20 -12.58 8.15
C ARG A 75 -7.90 -12.25 7.43
N LEU A 76 -6.83 -12.96 7.76
CA LEU A 76 -5.55 -12.76 7.09
C LEU A 76 -5.64 -13.11 5.62
N THR A 77 -6.23 -14.24 5.27
CA THR A 77 -6.41 -14.68 3.89
C THR A 77 -7.26 -13.68 3.10
N SER A 78 -8.35 -13.20 3.68
CA SER A 78 -9.19 -12.18 3.06
C SER A 78 -8.44 -10.88 2.84
N ALA A 79 -7.62 -10.45 3.80
CA ALA A 79 -6.83 -9.24 3.68
C ALA A 79 -5.78 -9.36 2.56
N VAL A 80 -5.11 -10.51 2.46
CA VAL A 80 -4.15 -10.77 1.38
C VAL A 80 -4.83 -10.75 0.02
N ASP A 81 -5.96 -11.41 -0.12
CA ASP A 81 -6.75 -11.38 -1.36
C ASP A 81 -7.18 -9.97 -1.74
N ASP A 82 -7.60 -9.17 -0.76
CA ASP A 82 -7.97 -7.77 -0.97
C ASP A 82 -6.80 -6.92 -1.47
N ILE A 83 -5.61 -7.15 -0.96
CA ILE A 83 -4.41 -6.44 -1.42
C ILE A 83 -4.10 -6.79 -2.87
N GLU A 84 -4.16 -8.07 -3.24
CA GLU A 84 -3.95 -8.51 -4.62
C GLU A 84 -4.95 -7.88 -5.58
N LYS A 85 -6.24 -7.89 -5.22
CA LYS A 85 -7.30 -7.26 -6.01
C LYS A 85 -7.10 -5.76 -6.13
N THR A 86 -6.68 -5.11 -5.05
CA THR A 86 -6.43 -3.67 -5.04
C THR A 86 -5.26 -3.31 -5.94
N CYS A 87 -4.18 -4.10 -5.95
CA CYS A 87 -3.06 -3.90 -6.86
C CYS A 87 -3.49 -4.01 -8.34
N LEU A 88 -4.33 -4.99 -8.66
CA LEU A 88 -4.90 -5.13 -10.00
C LEU A 88 -5.78 -3.93 -10.36
N LEU A 89 -6.58 -3.47 -9.42
CA LEU A 89 -7.46 -2.32 -9.61
C LEU A 89 -6.66 -1.04 -9.87
N LEU A 90 -5.57 -0.83 -9.15
CA LEU A 90 -4.66 0.30 -9.39
C LEU A 90 -4.15 0.29 -10.83
N GLY A 91 -3.80 -0.87 -11.37
CA GLY A 91 -3.39 -1.01 -12.76
C GLY A 91 -4.49 -0.61 -13.75
N LYS A 92 -5.73 -0.99 -13.48
CA LYS A 92 -6.88 -0.62 -14.32
C LYS A 92 -7.16 0.89 -14.31
N TYR A 93 -6.89 1.56 -13.21
CA TYR A 93 -7.13 2.99 -13.07
C TYR A 93 -5.93 3.85 -13.49
N LYS A 94 -4.90 3.24 -14.07
CA LYS A 94 -3.72 3.96 -14.56
C LYS A 94 -4.07 5.16 -15.45
N PRO A 95 -5.00 5.08 -16.43
CA PRO A 95 -5.35 6.25 -17.24
C PRO A 95 -5.91 7.41 -16.43
N VAL A 96 -6.72 7.12 -15.41
CA VAL A 96 -7.28 8.15 -14.52
C VAL A 96 -6.17 8.81 -13.70
N PHE A 97 -5.27 8.01 -13.12
CA PHE A 97 -4.10 8.52 -12.41
C PHE A 97 -3.22 9.37 -13.32
N SER A 98 -2.99 8.93 -14.56
CA SER A 98 -2.20 9.69 -15.53
C SER A 98 -2.79 11.06 -15.81
N ASN A 99 -4.11 11.15 -15.99
CA ASN A 99 -4.80 12.41 -16.23
C ASN A 99 -4.63 13.37 -15.04
N VAL A 100 -4.76 12.86 -13.82
CA VAL A 100 -4.64 13.68 -12.62
C VAL A 100 -3.19 14.09 -12.37
N PHE A 101 -2.27 13.12 -12.38
CA PHE A 101 -0.90 13.36 -11.96
C PHE A 101 -0.06 14.09 -12.98
N SER A 102 -0.24 13.84 -14.27
CA SER A 102 0.50 14.57 -15.31
C SER A 102 0.14 16.05 -15.38
N GLU A 103 -1.07 16.41 -15.01
CA GLU A 103 -1.49 17.81 -14.97
C GLU A 103 -1.08 18.53 -13.69
N ASN A 104 -1.09 17.84 -12.57
CA ASN A 104 -1.03 18.44 -11.24
C ASN A 104 0.27 18.17 -10.49
N ILE A 105 0.92 17.04 -10.73
CA ILE A 105 2.19 16.71 -10.08
C ILE A 105 3.30 16.75 -11.14
N LYS A 106 3.73 17.96 -11.46
CA LYS A 106 4.74 18.20 -12.50
C LYS A 106 6.13 17.68 -12.14
N MET A 107 6.34 17.30 -10.91
CA MET A 107 7.64 16.81 -10.43
C MET A 107 7.82 15.31 -10.67
N LEU A 108 6.75 14.59 -10.95
CA LEU A 108 6.79 13.17 -11.25
C LEU A 108 6.53 12.98 -12.75
N GLU A 109 7.57 12.63 -13.47
CA GLU A 109 7.51 12.46 -14.92
C GLU A 109 6.73 11.21 -15.33
N ASP A 110 6.59 10.25 -14.42
CA ASP A 110 5.99 8.96 -14.72
C ASP A 110 4.94 8.55 -13.69
N THR A 111 3.70 8.41 -14.15
CA THR A 111 2.60 7.89 -13.34
C THR A 111 2.87 6.48 -12.84
N ASP A 112 3.63 5.67 -13.58
CA ASP A 112 3.98 4.32 -13.17
C ASP A 112 4.80 4.32 -11.88
N GLU A 113 5.65 5.33 -11.67
CA GLU A 113 6.41 5.45 -10.42
C GLU A 113 5.49 5.65 -9.22
N ILE A 114 4.49 6.51 -9.34
CA ILE A 114 3.51 6.76 -8.28
C ILE A 114 2.72 5.49 -7.96
N LEU A 115 2.21 4.84 -8.99
CA LEU A 115 1.45 3.59 -8.84
C LEU A 115 2.31 2.49 -8.22
N ASP A 116 3.58 2.42 -8.61
CA ASP A 116 4.52 1.43 -8.05
C ASP A 116 4.75 1.67 -6.57
N VAL A 117 4.96 2.91 -6.14
CA VAL A 117 5.12 3.26 -4.72
C VAL A 117 3.88 2.85 -3.91
N ILE A 118 2.69 3.12 -4.42
CA ILE A 118 1.45 2.75 -3.76
C ILE A 118 1.34 1.22 -3.64
N LYS A 119 1.60 0.50 -4.72
CA LYS A 119 1.58 -0.98 -4.74
C LYS A 119 2.61 -1.57 -3.79
N GLN A 120 3.82 -1.04 -3.79
CA GLN A 120 4.89 -1.52 -2.91
C GLN A 120 4.55 -1.29 -1.44
N SER A 121 3.90 -0.20 -1.10
CA SER A 121 3.44 0.06 0.27
C SER A 121 2.38 -0.96 0.72
N LEU A 122 1.45 -1.32 -0.15
CA LEU A 122 0.45 -2.36 0.12
C LEU A 122 1.11 -3.73 0.30
N ILE A 123 2.01 -4.09 -0.61
CA ILE A 123 2.71 -5.38 -0.59
C ILE A 123 3.60 -5.49 0.64
N LYS A 124 4.27 -4.41 1.01
CA LYS A 124 5.12 -4.37 2.20
C LYS A 124 4.33 -4.66 3.48
N GLU A 125 3.17 -4.04 3.64
CA GLU A 125 2.32 -4.31 4.81
C GLU A 125 1.83 -5.76 4.84
N GLU A 126 1.46 -6.32 3.68
CA GLU A 126 1.08 -7.73 3.55
C GLU A 126 2.24 -8.65 3.95
N GLU A 127 3.43 -8.40 3.42
CA GLU A 127 4.62 -9.19 3.72
C GLU A 127 5.02 -9.09 5.19
N ASP A 128 4.94 -7.90 5.79
CA ASP A 128 5.27 -7.68 7.19
C ASP A 128 4.39 -8.54 8.11
N VAL A 129 3.10 -8.59 7.84
CA VAL A 129 2.16 -9.42 8.63
C VAL A 129 2.43 -10.90 8.39
N THR A 130 2.51 -11.31 7.12
CA THR A 130 2.66 -12.72 6.74
C THR A 130 3.98 -13.29 7.23
N ASN A 131 5.08 -12.55 7.05
CA ASN A 131 6.40 -12.98 7.48
C ASN A 131 6.52 -13.04 9.02
N LYS A 132 5.91 -12.09 9.71
CA LYS A 132 5.90 -12.11 11.18
C LYS A 132 5.24 -13.37 11.72
N ILE A 133 4.09 -13.74 11.14
CA ILE A 133 3.37 -14.95 11.54
C ILE A 133 4.16 -16.19 11.16
N ALA A 134 4.72 -16.25 9.95
CA ALA A 134 5.52 -17.39 9.50
C ALA A 134 6.77 -17.58 10.36
N ASP A 135 7.49 -16.51 10.68
CA ASP A 135 8.69 -16.56 11.50
C ASP A 135 8.38 -17.07 12.91
N ASP A 136 7.29 -16.63 13.50
CA ASP A 136 6.88 -17.07 14.83
C ASP A 136 6.47 -18.55 14.84
N ILE A 137 5.79 -19.04 13.80
CA ILE A 137 5.44 -20.46 13.66
C ILE A 137 6.70 -21.31 13.50
N ILE A 138 7.62 -20.90 12.62
CA ILE A 138 8.89 -21.61 12.39
C ILE A 138 9.72 -21.62 13.68
N GLY A 139 9.83 -20.48 14.34
CA GLY A 139 10.54 -20.36 15.61
C GLY A 139 9.96 -21.27 16.69
N THR A 140 8.64 -21.37 16.78
CA THR A 140 7.96 -22.27 17.71
C THR A 140 8.24 -23.73 17.38
N GLN A 141 8.21 -24.09 16.10
CA GLN A 141 8.49 -25.46 15.64
C GLN A 141 9.93 -25.89 15.89
N SER A 142 10.88 -24.98 15.84
CA SER A 142 12.29 -25.29 16.05
C SER A 142 12.62 -25.68 17.48
N TYR A 143 11.74 -25.44 18.44
CA TYR A 143 11.90 -25.85 19.86
C TYR A 143 11.24 -27.19 20.17
N VAL A 144 10.58 -27.79 19.21
CA VAL A 144 9.98 -29.11 19.36
C VAL A 144 10.92 -30.21 18.81
#